data_ef3c9d7f9ce4b8d3ae216083da085061
#
_entry.id   ef3c9d7f9ce4b8d3ae216083da085061
#
_cell.length_a   1.000
_cell.length_b   1.000
_cell.length_c   1.000
_cell.angle_alpha   90.00
_cell.angle_beta   90.00
_cell.angle_gamma   90.00
#
_symmetry.space_group_name_H-M   'P 1'
#
loop_
_entity.id
_entity.type
_entity.pdbx_description
1 polymer ?
#
loop_
_entity_poly.entity_id
_entity_poly.type
_entity_poly.pdbx_seq_one_letter_code
_entity_poly.pdbx_strand_id
1 'polypeptide(L)'
;MPITDSATKNNVIFSLVIIIITGLIIYYIYDYIRKLIHNAHNEPILIKGFKNAKAPLTFASKDLLPAHNAYDGTYMIWLNVNDTNWNSDKSKHIFNKGNDVSVTMSAKYNNIEVIVKQEDGDIISIKIQNIPLQRWFHLVVANTKQSCDIYIDGELYTSRVINGSIKSHSNSDLSITQNGGFGGFISHLRYYNRVVLPKEIKKIYS
;
A
#
# COMPACT_ATOMS: atom_id res chain seq x y z
N MET A 1 -19.97 60.79 -37.60
CA MET A 1 -20.60 59.49 -37.40
C MET A 1 -19.61 58.58 -36.77
N PRO A 2 -19.56 58.41 -35.42
CA PRO A 2 -18.68 57.43 -34.76
C PRO A 2 -19.43 56.57 -33.71
N ILE A 3 -20.55 55.93 -34.11
CA ILE A 3 -21.32 55.09 -33.18
C ILE A 3 -20.99 53.59 -33.34
N THR A 4 -20.38 53.22 -34.45
CA THR A 4 -20.03 51.81 -34.76
C THR A 4 -18.76 51.28 -34.05
N ASP A 5 -17.89 52.17 -33.58
CA ASP A 5 -16.60 51.75 -32.98
C ASP A 5 -16.72 51.27 -31.51
N SER A 6 -17.65 51.84 -30.73
CA SER A 6 -17.80 51.48 -29.32
C SER A 6 -18.54 50.14 -29.13
N ALA A 7 -19.51 49.82 -29.97
CA ALA A 7 -20.23 48.54 -29.92
C ALA A 7 -19.34 47.37 -30.32
N THR A 8 -18.48 47.56 -31.31
CA THR A 8 -17.49 46.58 -31.75
C THR A 8 -16.46 46.30 -30.67
N LYS A 9 -15.94 47.34 -29.99
CA LYS A 9 -15.00 47.22 -28.86
C LYS A 9 -15.62 46.46 -27.68
N ASN A 10 -16.88 46.74 -27.34
CA ASN A 10 -17.58 46.04 -26.25
C ASN A 10 -17.77 44.54 -26.56
N ASN A 11 -18.11 44.20 -27.80
CA ASN A 11 -18.25 42.84 -28.25
C ASN A 11 -16.92 42.06 -28.22
N VAL A 12 -15.83 42.71 -28.59
CA VAL A 12 -14.48 42.10 -28.50
C VAL A 12 -14.08 41.89 -27.05
N ILE A 13 -14.27 42.85 -26.15
CA ILE A 13 -14.02 42.69 -24.72
C ILE A 13 -14.82 41.56 -24.13
N PHE A 14 -16.13 41.52 -24.46
CA PHE A 14 -17.02 40.45 -23.99
C PHE A 14 -16.57 39.05 -24.46
N SER A 15 -16.18 38.93 -25.73
CA SER A 15 -15.62 37.68 -26.27
C SER A 15 -14.33 37.25 -25.56
N LEU A 16 -13.42 38.18 -25.26
CA LEU A 16 -12.19 37.92 -24.52
C LEU A 16 -12.51 37.44 -23.09
N VAL A 17 -13.44 38.04 -22.40
CA VAL A 17 -13.86 37.64 -21.05
C VAL A 17 -14.44 36.21 -21.07
N ILE A 18 -15.27 35.87 -22.06
CA ILE A 18 -15.83 34.52 -22.22
C ILE A 18 -14.67 33.50 -22.42
N ILE A 19 -13.72 33.80 -23.28
CA ILE A 19 -12.58 32.92 -23.55
C ILE A 19 -11.77 32.65 -22.26
N ILE A 20 -11.50 33.70 -21.47
CA ILE A 20 -10.77 33.58 -20.20
C ILE A 20 -11.56 32.70 -19.19
N ILE A 21 -12.87 32.97 -19.05
CA ILE A 21 -13.71 32.20 -18.13
C ILE A 21 -13.76 30.73 -18.56
N THR A 22 -13.94 30.45 -19.86
CA THR A 22 -13.93 29.08 -20.39
C THR A 22 -12.59 28.39 -20.14
N GLY A 23 -11.47 29.09 -20.34
CA GLY A 23 -10.15 28.57 -20.04
C GLY A 23 -9.95 28.22 -18.57
N LEU A 24 -10.43 29.06 -17.65
CA LEU A 24 -10.42 28.79 -16.22
C LEU A 24 -11.26 27.57 -15.84
N ILE A 25 -12.48 27.46 -16.40
CA ILE A 25 -13.36 26.30 -16.17
C ILE A 25 -12.68 25.00 -16.63
N ILE A 26 -12.09 24.99 -17.83
CA ILE A 26 -11.37 23.84 -18.36
C ILE A 26 -10.17 23.47 -17.45
N TYR A 27 -9.42 24.49 -17.00
CA TYR A 27 -8.30 24.26 -16.08
C TYR A 27 -8.74 23.63 -14.76
N TYR A 28 -9.81 24.12 -14.12
CA TYR A 28 -10.34 23.54 -12.87
C TYR A 28 -10.90 22.14 -13.06
N ILE A 29 -11.59 21.88 -14.18
CA ILE A 29 -12.07 20.52 -14.50
C ILE A 29 -10.89 19.57 -14.70
N TYR A 30 -9.86 19.98 -15.44
CA TYR A 30 -8.66 19.19 -15.64
C TYR A 30 -7.95 18.88 -14.33
N ASP A 31 -7.74 19.87 -13.46
CA ASP A 31 -7.10 19.70 -12.15
C ASP A 31 -7.92 18.78 -11.24
N TYR A 32 -9.25 18.91 -11.26
CA TYR A 32 -10.17 18.03 -10.53
C TYR A 32 -10.08 16.57 -11.01
N ILE A 33 -10.14 16.36 -12.33
CA ILE A 33 -10.02 15.01 -12.93
C ILE A 33 -8.64 14.43 -12.63
N ARG A 34 -7.58 15.22 -12.74
CA ARG A 34 -6.22 14.79 -12.40
C ARG A 34 -6.11 14.35 -10.94
N LYS A 35 -6.70 15.09 -10.01
CA LYS A 35 -6.76 14.73 -8.59
C LYS A 35 -7.56 13.45 -8.34
N LEU A 36 -8.70 13.27 -9.02
CA LEU A 36 -9.50 12.05 -8.94
C LEU A 36 -8.71 10.83 -9.43
N ILE A 37 -8.05 10.92 -10.57
CA ILE A 37 -7.23 9.84 -11.13
C ILE A 37 -6.03 9.56 -10.22
N HIS A 38 -5.36 10.60 -9.73
CA HIS A 38 -4.22 10.44 -8.82
C HIS A 38 -4.63 9.76 -7.51
N ASN A 39 -5.75 10.16 -6.91
CA ASN A 39 -6.27 9.54 -5.69
C ASN A 39 -6.74 8.10 -5.94
N ALA A 40 -7.37 7.80 -7.07
CA ALA A 40 -7.78 6.45 -7.43
C ALA A 40 -6.57 5.50 -7.65
N HIS A 41 -5.44 6.02 -8.13
CA HIS A 41 -4.19 5.26 -8.29
C HIS A 41 -3.37 5.14 -7.00
N ASN A 42 -3.55 6.05 -6.04
CA ASN A 42 -2.76 6.08 -4.82
C ASN A 42 -3.30 5.20 -3.68
N GLU A 43 -4.46 4.56 -3.85
CA GLU A 43 -5.03 3.65 -2.87
C GLU A 43 -5.46 2.32 -3.51
N PRO A 44 -4.54 1.47 -3.95
CA PRO A 44 -4.93 0.16 -4.46
C PRO A 44 -5.32 -0.74 -3.29
N ILE A 45 -6.60 -0.77 -2.99
CA ILE A 45 -7.15 -1.83 -2.17
C ILE A 45 -7.19 -3.09 -3.04
N LEU A 46 -6.24 -3.98 -2.84
CA LEU A 46 -6.12 -5.22 -3.59
C LEU A 46 -7.18 -6.24 -3.15
N ILE A 47 -7.56 -6.22 -1.87
CA ILE A 47 -8.63 -7.05 -1.31
C ILE A 47 -9.58 -6.13 -0.55
N LYS A 48 -10.82 -6.00 -1.00
CA LYS A 48 -11.83 -5.12 -0.36
C LYS A 48 -12.57 -5.77 0.81
N GLY A 49 -12.87 -7.06 0.71
CA GLY A 49 -13.57 -7.81 1.75
C GLY A 49 -12.66 -8.85 2.40
N PHE A 50 -13.23 -9.79 3.14
CA PHE A 50 -12.46 -10.88 3.70
C PHE A 50 -12.33 -12.05 2.72
N LYS A 51 -11.19 -12.73 2.79
CA LYS A 51 -10.85 -13.93 2.03
C LYS A 51 -10.34 -15.01 2.97
N ASN A 52 -10.59 -16.27 2.62
CA ASN A 52 -10.03 -17.40 3.35
C ASN A 52 -8.50 -17.42 3.16
N ALA A 53 -7.76 -17.41 4.26
CA ALA A 53 -6.30 -17.36 4.24
C ALA A 53 -5.65 -18.71 3.86
N LYS A 54 -6.42 -19.76 3.62
CA LYS A 54 -5.92 -21.04 3.07
C LYS A 54 -5.80 -21.02 1.55
N ALA A 55 -6.49 -20.09 0.88
CA ALA A 55 -6.50 -19.96 -0.57
C ALA A 55 -5.39 -19.01 -1.05
N PRO A 56 -4.49 -19.43 -1.96
CA PRO A 56 -3.44 -18.59 -2.47
C PRO A 56 -3.99 -17.52 -3.41
N LEU A 57 -3.39 -16.32 -3.36
CA LEU A 57 -3.67 -15.21 -4.25
C LEU A 57 -2.34 -14.65 -4.76
N THR A 58 -2.33 -14.12 -5.98
CA THR A 58 -1.17 -13.43 -6.55
C THR A 58 -1.64 -12.22 -7.34
N PHE A 59 -1.00 -11.09 -7.11
CA PHE A 59 -1.18 -9.86 -7.85
C PHE A 59 0.07 -9.64 -8.70
N ALA A 60 -0.09 -9.64 -10.01
CA ALA A 60 1.02 -9.44 -10.93
C ALA A 60 1.62 -8.04 -10.75
N SER A 61 2.92 -7.91 -10.92
CA SER A 61 3.63 -6.63 -10.75
C SER A 61 3.08 -5.52 -11.64
N LYS A 62 2.62 -5.86 -12.84
CA LYS A 62 1.98 -4.93 -13.79
C LYS A 62 0.65 -4.34 -13.30
N ASP A 63 -0.03 -5.02 -12.37
CA ASP A 63 -1.32 -4.63 -11.80
C ASP A 63 -1.14 -3.86 -10.48
N LEU A 64 0.09 -3.77 -10.00
CA LEU A 64 0.46 -3.01 -8.82
C LEU A 64 0.90 -1.61 -9.21
N LEU A 65 0.81 -0.66 -8.25
CA LEU A 65 1.39 0.66 -8.46
C LEU A 65 2.88 0.54 -8.76
N PRO A 66 3.37 1.20 -9.83
CA PRO A 66 4.80 1.26 -10.10
C PRO A 66 5.52 1.90 -8.91
N ALA A 67 6.63 1.34 -8.50
CA ALA A 67 7.40 1.89 -7.39
C ALA A 67 7.81 3.33 -7.70
N HIS A 68 7.52 4.24 -6.77
CA HIS A 68 7.95 5.64 -6.90
C HIS A 68 9.47 5.76 -6.77
N ASN A 69 10.03 4.98 -5.86
CA ASN A 69 11.46 4.65 -5.80
C ASN A 69 11.59 3.14 -5.54
N ALA A 70 12.79 2.61 -5.74
CA ALA A 70 13.02 1.18 -5.67
C ALA A 70 12.84 0.57 -4.26
N TYR A 71 12.76 1.37 -3.22
CA TYR A 71 12.91 0.95 -1.84
C TYR A 71 11.65 1.14 -0.99
N ASP A 72 10.90 2.21 -1.25
CA ASP A 72 9.77 2.59 -0.42
C ASP A 72 8.53 1.77 -0.76
N GLY A 73 7.86 1.29 0.26
CA GLY A 73 6.61 0.58 0.10
C GLY A 73 5.93 0.34 1.43
N THR A 74 4.61 0.36 1.42
CA THR A 74 3.82 0.04 2.60
C THR A 74 2.78 -1.00 2.27
N TYR A 75 2.78 -2.06 3.07
CA TYR A 75 1.82 -3.17 3.01
C TYR A 75 0.93 -3.10 4.23
N MET A 76 -0.38 -3.11 4.04
CA MET A 76 -1.36 -3.09 5.11
C MET A 76 -2.33 -4.25 4.91
N ILE A 77 -2.55 -5.04 5.94
CA ILE A 77 -3.44 -6.19 5.87
C ILE A 77 -4.13 -6.42 7.22
N TRP A 78 -5.42 -6.72 7.18
CA TRP A 78 -6.13 -7.23 8.33
C TRP A 78 -6.04 -8.75 8.35
N LEU A 79 -5.71 -9.29 9.51
CA LEU A 79 -5.52 -10.71 9.77
C LEU A 79 -6.46 -11.17 10.87
N ASN A 80 -7.05 -12.34 10.69
CA ASN A 80 -7.77 -13.06 11.74
C ASN A 80 -7.30 -14.51 11.74
N VAL A 81 -6.60 -14.90 12.78
CA VAL A 81 -6.03 -16.25 12.95
C VAL A 81 -6.91 -17.02 13.91
N ASN A 82 -7.65 -18.01 13.43
CA ASN A 82 -8.61 -18.81 14.24
C ASN A 82 -8.18 -20.27 14.43
N ASP A 83 -7.32 -20.78 13.55
CA ASP A 83 -6.86 -22.17 13.62
C ASP A 83 -5.34 -22.21 13.57
N THR A 84 -4.72 -22.34 14.72
CA THR A 84 -3.27 -22.45 14.86
C THR A 84 -2.71 -23.80 14.45
N ASN A 85 -3.55 -24.83 14.40
CA ASN A 85 -3.15 -26.19 14.03
C ASN A 85 -3.01 -26.37 12.52
N TRP A 86 -3.62 -25.52 11.73
CA TRP A 86 -3.44 -25.53 10.28
C TRP A 86 -1.98 -25.30 9.91
N ASN A 87 -1.40 -26.19 9.09
CA ASN A 87 0.01 -26.15 8.70
C ASN A 87 0.97 -26.02 9.90
N SER A 88 0.73 -26.76 10.96
CA SER A 88 1.51 -26.70 12.20
C SER A 88 2.94 -27.28 12.08
N ASP A 89 3.25 -27.93 10.98
CA ASP A 89 4.55 -28.51 10.65
C ASP A 89 5.50 -27.55 9.92
N LYS A 90 4.99 -26.44 9.42
CA LYS A 90 5.77 -25.47 8.62
C LYS A 90 5.35 -24.03 8.88
N SER A 91 6.22 -23.09 8.51
CA SER A 91 5.89 -21.66 8.52
C SER A 91 4.72 -21.37 7.59
N LYS A 92 3.79 -20.56 8.07
CA LYS A 92 2.54 -20.21 7.39
C LYS A 92 2.74 -18.91 6.64
N HIS A 93 2.61 -18.96 5.34
CA HIS A 93 2.81 -17.78 4.48
C HIS A 93 1.67 -16.78 4.64
N ILE A 94 2.01 -15.50 4.88
CA ILE A 94 1.07 -14.38 4.89
C ILE A 94 1.17 -13.66 3.55
N PHE A 95 2.31 -13.01 3.27
CA PHE A 95 2.58 -12.42 1.95
C PHE A 95 4.08 -12.29 1.68
N ASN A 96 4.44 -12.19 0.42
CA ASN A 96 5.77 -11.75 -0.01
C ASN A 96 5.67 -10.93 -1.30
N LYS A 97 6.58 -9.96 -1.45
CA LYS A 97 6.79 -9.25 -2.71
C LYS A 97 8.18 -9.62 -3.25
N GLY A 98 8.16 -10.48 -4.28
CA GLY A 98 9.39 -11.12 -4.74
C GLY A 98 10.09 -11.90 -3.63
N ASN A 99 11.43 -11.82 -3.60
CA ASN A 99 12.27 -12.42 -2.58
C ASN A 99 12.74 -11.41 -1.53
N ASP A 100 12.29 -10.17 -1.58
CA ASP A 100 12.91 -9.06 -0.88
C ASP A 100 12.19 -8.71 0.42
N VAL A 101 10.87 -8.82 0.42
CA VAL A 101 10.02 -8.69 1.61
C VAL A 101 9.17 -9.94 1.74
N SER A 102 9.24 -10.61 2.87
CA SER A 102 8.41 -11.79 3.18
C SER A 102 7.88 -11.72 4.60
N VAL A 103 6.62 -12.06 4.75
CA VAL A 103 5.92 -12.10 6.04
C VAL A 103 5.32 -13.49 6.22
N THR A 104 5.74 -14.14 7.28
CA THR A 104 5.28 -15.50 7.63
C THR A 104 4.87 -15.57 9.09
N MET A 105 4.03 -16.53 9.42
CA MET A 105 3.70 -16.88 10.78
C MET A 105 4.45 -18.16 11.17
N SER A 106 4.89 -18.25 12.41
CA SER A 106 5.53 -19.44 12.97
C SER A 106 4.64 -20.69 12.83
N ALA A 107 5.26 -21.83 12.65
CA ALA A 107 4.58 -23.12 12.61
C ALA A 107 3.82 -23.41 13.92
N LYS A 108 4.47 -23.19 15.06
CA LYS A 108 4.00 -23.63 16.38
C LYS A 108 3.55 -22.50 17.31
N TYR A 109 4.03 -21.28 17.05
CA TYR A 109 3.80 -20.15 17.95
C TYR A 109 2.96 -19.07 17.26
N ASN A 110 2.27 -18.27 18.05
CA ASN A 110 1.52 -17.11 17.56
C ASN A 110 2.43 -15.89 17.30
N ASN A 111 3.51 -16.12 16.54
CA ASN A 111 4.48 -15.11 16.19
C ASN A 111 4.47 -14.88 14.67
N ILE A 112 4.66 -13.64 14.26
CA ILE A 112 4.92 -13.27 12.86
C ILE A 112 6.41 -12.93 12.72
N GLU A 113 6.99 -13.32 11.61
CA GLU A 113 8.34 -12.95 11.20
C GLU A 113 8.27 -12.16 9.89
N VAL A 114 8.84 -10.96 9.92
CA VAL A 114 9.04 -10.11 8.74
C VAL A 114 10.50 -10.21 8.34
N ILE A 115 10.74 -10.67 7.13
CA ILE A 115 12.08 -10.82 6.55
C ILE A 115 12.24 -9.76 5.46
N VAL A 116 13.31 -8.99 5.54
CA VAL A 116 13.71 -8.00 4.54
C VAL A 116 15.11 -8.32 4.07
N LYS A 117 15.32 -8.46 2.76
CA LYS A 117 16.64 -8.66 2.17
C LYS A 117 17.25 -7.33 1.76
N GLN A 118 18.54 -7.22 2.00
CA GLN A 118 19.37 -6.10 1.57
C GLN A 118 20.02 -6.37 0.20
N GLU A 119 20.51 -5.32 -0.44
CA GLU A 119 21.18 -5.43 -1.75
C GLU A 119 22.49 -6.24 -1.69
N ASP A 120 23.20 -6.19 -0.55
CA ASP A 120 24.40 -6.97 -0.27
C ASP A 120 24.13 -8.45 0.01
N GLY A 121 22.86 -8.85 0.11
CA GLY A 121 22.42 -10.20 0.38
C GLY A 121 22.13 -10.49 1.85
N ASP A 122 22.43 -9.57 2.75
CA ASP A 122 22.10 -9.69 4.16
C ASP A 122 20.60 -9.72 4.40
N ILE A 123 20.20 -10.42 5.45
CA ILE A 123 18.80 -10.64 5.81
C ILE A 123 18.52 -10.04 7.19
N ILE A 124 17.52 -9.17 7.23
CA ILE A 124 16.97 -8.66 8.48
C ILE A 124 15.70 -9.43 8.81
N SER A 125 15.69 -10.07 9.98
CA SER A 125 14.51 -10.73 10.53
C SER A 125 13.96 -9.93 11.71
N ILE A 126 12.68 -9.58 11.62
CA ILE A 126 11.94 -8.85 12.66
C ILE A 126 10.83 -9.77 13.17
N LYS A 127 10.90 -10.14 14.45
CA LYS A 127 9.91 -11.02 15.09
C LYS A 127 8.88 -10.21 15.86
N ILE A 128 7.61 -10.45 15.55
CA ILE A 128 6.44 -9.94 16.27
C ILE A 128 5.92 -11.09 17.11
N GLN A 129 6.02 -10.95 18.41
CA GLN A 129 5.60 -12.01 19.34
C GLN A 129 4.15 -11.79 19.81
N ASN A 130 3.50 -12.91 20.13
CA ASN A 130 2.18 -12.91 20.77
C ASN A 130 1.12 -12.12 19.97
N ILE A 131 1.02 -12.41 18.65
CA ILE A 131 -0.06 -11.82 17.85
C ILE A 131 -1.42 -12.25 18.40
N PRO A 132 -2.45 -11.39 18.27
CA PRO A 132 -3.80 -11.74 18.68
C PRO A 132 -4.35 -12.96 17.92
N LEU A 133 -5.01 -13.86 18.63
CA LEU A 133 -5.72 -14.99 18.05
C LEU A 133 -7.23 -14.78 18.18
N GLN A 134 -7.99 -15.36 17.23
CA GLN A 134 -9.46 -15.36 17.20
C GLN A 134 -10.10 -13.96 17.18
N ARG A 135 -9.33 -12.93 16.83
CA ARG A 135 -9.79 -11.57 16.58
C ARG A 135 -9.06 -10.94 15.38
N TRP A 136 -9.67 -9.96 14.78
CA TRP A 136 -9.01 -9.17 13.76
C TRP A 136 -7.95 -8.27 14.38
N PHE A 137 -6.81 -8.16 13.70
CA PHE A 137 -5.78 -7.16 13.99
C PHE A 137 -5.20 -6.63 12.67
N HIS A 138 -4.71 -5.43 12.70
CA HIS A 138 -4.15 -4.75 11.54
C HIS A 138 -2.63 -4.81 11.59
N LEU A 139 -2.02 -5.42 10.59
CA LEU A 139 -0.57 -5.45 10.40
C LEU A 139 -0.18 -4.48 9.30
N VAL A 140 0.79 -3.62 9.59
CA VAL A 140 1.43 -2.75 8.60
C VAL A 140 2.93 -3.00 8.58
N VAL A 141 3.49 -3.15 7.39
CA VAL A 141 4.93 -3.22 7.13
C VAL A 141 5.27 -2.05 6.21
N ALA A 142 5.98 -1.06 6.73
CA ALA A 142 6.40 0.13 6.00
C ALA A 142 7.92 0.13 5.83
N ASN A 143 8.37 0.02 4.59
CA ASN A 143 9.79 0.00 4.24
C ASN A 143 10.22 1.35 3.67
N THR A 144 11.35 1.83 4.15
CA THR A 144 12.14 2.91 3.55
C THR A 144 13.49 2.34 3.08
N LYS A 145 14.28 3.14 2.41
CA LYS A 145 15.66 2.74 2.05
C LYS A 145 16.49 2.28 3.25
N GLN A 146 16.24 2.82 4.44
CA GLN A 146 17.08 2.68 5.62
C GLN A 146 16.36 2.13 6.85
N SER A 147 15.06 1.84 6.77
CA SER A 147 14.30 1.29 7.89
C SER A 147 13.15 0.41 7.43
N CYS A 148 12.77 -0.49 8.32
CA CYS A 148 11.51 -1.24 8.24
C CYS A 148 10.72 -1.01 9.54
N ASP A 149 9.58 -0.37 9.41
CA ASP A 149 8.68 -0.05 10.50
C ASP A 149 7.48 -0.98 10.49
N ILE A 150 7.18 -1.56 11.63
CA ILE A 150 6.04 -2.46 11.82
C ILE A 150 5.02 -1.79 12.73
N TYR A 151 3.76 -1.78 12.30
CA TYR A 151 2.65 -1.29 13.11
C TYR A 151 1.65 -2.42 13.33
N ILE A 152 1.10 -2.46 14.54
CA ILE A 152 0.01 -3.35 14.93
C ILE A 152 -1.14 -2.48 15.45
N ASP A 153 -2.33 -2.69 14.91
CA ASP A 153 -3.55 -1.97 15.31
C ASP A 153 -3.36 -0.43 15.32
N GLY A 154 -2.64 0.08 14.30
CA GLY A 154 -2.40 1.52 14.09
C GLY A 154 -1.27 2.12 14.94
N GLU A 155 -0.64 1.36 15.85
CA GLU A 155 0.44 1.82 16.71
C GLU A 155 1.78 1.19 16.30
N LEU A 156 2.87 1.96 16.41
CA LEU A 156 4.21 1.49 16.08
C LEU A 156 4.63 0.38 17.06
N TYR A 157 4.79 -0.83 16.55
CA TYR A 157 5.28 -1.97 17.32
C TYR A 157 6.80 -1.96 17.44
N THR A 158 7.50 -1.77 16.33
CA THR A 158 8.97 -1.69 16.28
C THR A 158 9.44 -1.03 14.99
N SER A 159 10.62 -0.43 15.06
CA SER A 159 11.37 0.09 13.92
C SER A 159 12.75 -0.55 13.90
N ARG A 160 13.19 -0.99 12.72
CA ARG A 160 14.55 -1.55 12.51
C ARG A 160 15.28 -0.72 11.48
N VAL A 161 16.42 -0.20 11.90
CA VAL A 161 17.36 0.47 11.00
C VAL A 161 18.04 -0.59 10.13
N ILE A 162 18.21 -0.26 8.86
CA ILE A 162 18.84 -1.10 7.83
C ILE A 162 20.16 -0.46 7.49
N ASN A 163 21.25 -1.14 7.75
CA ASN A 163 22.62 -0.60 7.57
C ASN A 163 23.09 -0.57 6.10
N GLY A 164 22.30 -1.07 5.19
CA GLY A 164 22.50 -1.01 3.75
C GLY A 164 21.33 -0.38 3.04
N SER A 165 20.97 -0.92 1.88
CA SER A 165 19.74 -0.60 1.16
C SER A 165 18.88 -1.85 1.07
N ILE A 166 17.58 -1.69 1.23
CA ILE A 166 16.63 -2.77 0.90
C ILE A 166 16.77 -3.08 -0.58
N LYS A 167 16.77 -4.36 -0.94
CA LYS A 167 16.78 -4.77 -2.32
C LYS A 167 15.51 -4.28 -3.04
N SER A 168 15.69 -3.77 -4.25
CA SER A 168 14.58 -3.28 -5.06
C SER A 168 13.63 -4.41 -5.47
N HIS A 169 12.34 -4.26 -5.17
CA HIS A 169 11.28 -5.21 -5.48
C HIS A 169 10.24 -4.66 -6.45
N SER A 170 10.60 -3.61 -7.20
CA SER A 170 9.66 -2.86 -8.06
C SER A 170 8.89 -3.73 -9.07
N ASN A 171 9.57 -4.72 -9.65
CA ASN A 171 9.03 -5.57 -10.72
C ASN A 171 8.60 -6.97 -10.24
N SER A 172 8.41 -7.17 -8.94
CA SER A 172 8.02 -8.47 -8.39
C SER A 172 6.52 -8.54 -8.14
N ASP A 173 5.96 -9.74 -8.30
CA ASP A 173 4.59 -10.03 -7.95
C ASP A 173 4.40 -9.99 -6.42
N LEU A 174 3.20 -9.64 -6.00
CA LEU A 174 2.78 -9.72 -4.60
C LEU A 174 1.97 -11.01 -4.40
N SER A 175 2.57 -11.97 -3.72
CA SER A 175 1.97 -13.26 -3.41
C SER A 175 1.41 -13.27 -2.00
N ILE A 176 0.20 -13.81 -1.82
CA ILE A 176 -0.54 -13.83 -0.56
C ILE A 176 -0.94 -15.28 -0.26
N THR A 177 -0.79 -15.68 1.00
CA THR A 177 -1.26 -16.98 1.52
C THR A 177 -0.87 -18.21 0.68
N GLN A 178 0.35 -18.18 0.12
CA GLN A 178 0.88 -19.30 -0.65
C GLN A 178 1.07 -20.56 0.22
N ASN A 179 1.21 -21.73 -0.41
CA ASN A 179 1.47 -23.01 0.26
C ASN A 179 0.41 -23.38 1.33
N GLY A 180 -0.84 -22.99 1.09
CA GLY A 180 -1.94 -23.21 2.01
C GLY A 180 -2.03 -22.21 3.16
N GLY A 181 -1.24 -21.15 3.16
CA GLY A 181 -1.32 -20.02 4.09
C GLY A 181 -1.51 -20.42 5.55
N PHE A 182 -2.49 -19.81 6.21
CA PHE A 182 -2.81 -20.07 7.62
C PHE A 182 -4.30 -20.31 7.84
N GLY A 183 -4.65 -20.87 8.99
CA GLY A 183 -6.04 -21.12 9.39
C GLY A 183 -6.72 -19.82 9.84
N GLY A 184 -7.49 -19.20 8.95
CA GLY A 184 -8.14 -17.93 9.25
C GLY A 184 -8.57 -17.15 8.02
N PHE A 185 -8.61 -15.84 8.19
CA PHE A 185 -9.06 -14.91 7.15
C PHE A 185 -8.10 -13.72 7.03
N ILE A 186 -8.05 -13.15 5.83
CA ILE A 186 -7.40 -11.89 5.51
C ILE A 186 -8.44 -10.91 4.99
N SER A 187 -8.19 -9.62 5.16
CA SER A 187 -9.08 -8.56 4.65
C SER A 187 -8.32 -7.28 4.37
N HIS A 188 -8.92 -6.40 3.57
CA HIS A 188 -8.47 -5.03 3.29
C HIS A 188 -6.96 -4.94 3.03
N LEU A 189 -6.44 -5.84 2.18
CA LEU A 189 -5.05 -5.74 1.73
C LEU A 189 -4.88 -4.47 0.91
N ARG A 190 -3.91 -3.65 1.32
CA ARG A 190 -3.49 -2.44 0.60
C ARG A 190 -1.99 -2.48 0.35
N TYR A 191 -1.60 -2.05 -0.83
CA TYR A 191 -0.20 -1.82 -1.18
C TYR A 191 0.00 -0.39 -1.64
N TYR A 192 0.90 0.33 -0.99
CA TYR A 192 1.32 1.66 -1.39
C TYR A 192 2.76 1.59 -1.88
N ASN A 193 3.03 2.26 -2.99
CA ASN A 193 4.38 2.41 -3.56
C ASN A 193 5.19 3.53 -2.89
N ARG A 194 4.81 3.90 -1.68
CA ARG A 194 5.41 4.94 -0.84
C ARG A 194 5.36 4.55 0.61
N VAL A 195 6.10 5.25 1.43
CA VAL A 195 5.93 5.18 2.88
C VAL A 195 4.66 5.91 3.28
N VAL A 196 3.78 5.21 4.00
CA VAL A 196 2.58 5.81 4.60
C VAL A 196 2.95 6.33 5.99
N LEU A 197 2.60 7.58 6.27
CA LEU A 197 2.94 8.23 7.53
C LEU A 197 2.15 7.65 8.71
N PRO A 198 2.69 7.65 9.94
CA PRO A 198 2.02 7.10 11.13
C PRO A 198 0.61 7.66 11.35
N LYS A 199 0.43 8.96 11.14
CA LYS A 199 -0.88 9.61 11.27
C LYS A 199 -1.91 9.08 10.26
N GLU A 200 -1.47 8.79 9.05
CA GLU A 200 -2.30 8.20 7.99
C GLU A 200 -2.63 6.73 8.29
N ILE A 201 -1.64 5.95 8.79
CA ILE A 201 -1.85 4.57 9.24
C ILE A 201 -2.93 4.52 10.33
N LYS A 202 -2.84 5.41 11.32
CA LYS A 202 -3.82 5.49 12.41
C LYS A 202 -5.22 5.84 11.90
N LYS A 203 -5.33 6.74 10.93
CA LYS A 203 -6.60 7.11 10.28
C LYS A 203 -7.21 5.96 9.47
N ILE A 204 -6.37 5.12 8.84
CA ILE A 204 -6.83 3.96 8.07
C ILE A 204 -7.30 2.83 8.99
N TYR A 205 -6.67 2.70 10.16
CA TYR A 205 -7.05 1.73 11.18
C TYR A 205 -8.39 2.09 11.85
N SER A 206 -8.65 3.37 12.18
CA SER A 206 -9.87 3.87 12.85
C SER A 206 -11.10 3.80 11.93
#